data_2075f83116beff3b3abfa56ef7f1d03d
#
_entry.id   2075f83116beff3b3abfa56ef7f1d03d
#
_cell.length_a   1.000
_cell.length_b   1.000
_cell.length_c   1.000
_cell.angle_alpha   90.00
_cell.angle_beta   90.00
_cell.angle_gamma   90.00
#
_symmetry.space_group_name_H-M   'P 1'
#
loop_
_entity.id
_entity.type
_entity.pdbx_description
1 polymer ?
#
loop_
_entity_poly.entity_id
_entity_poly.type
_entity_poly.pdbx_seq_one_letter_code
_entity_poly.pdbx_strand_id
1 'polypeptide(L)'
;NLLSIGKQLNTLSYNDLKPILDKYQIDKTNFKNAYKDKLAKDSTTRHSLGNIYDHVFYQCFSDCNYTCADISDYEGATLLHDFSKPISKKYYNKYDSIVNFSSMDNMFDPVTFLKNTSHMLKDNGRIFHLEVAGHYPGAYLMYTPEYFFSYYAMNNFMDCKVYLCVTRGDKNKNRFKRKYDIFSYSPYYKKDKNFHHLGSTRTIPETMYLMAVAEKKKKS
;
A
#
# COMPACT_ATOMS: atom_id res chain seq x y z
N ASN A 1 3.90 3.94 -15.47
CA ASN A 1 4.85 3.05 -14.77
C ASN A 1 4.45 2.93 -13.30
N LEU A 2 4.25 1.72 -12.81
CA LEU A 2 3.94 1.41 -11.43
C LEU A 2 5.12 0.67 -10.78
N LEU A 3 5.53 1.13 -9.61
CA LEU A 3 6.52 0.46 -8.77
C LEU A 3 5.81 -0.15 -7.55
N SER A 4 5.98 -1.44 -7.33
CA SER A 4 5.67 -2.10 -6.07
C SER A 4 6.95 -2.26 -5.25
N ILE A 5 6.94 -1.80 -4.02
CA ILE A 5 8.02 -2.08 -3.06
C ILE A 5 7.65 -3.34 -2.29
N GLY A 6 8.46 -4.37 -2.49
CA GLY A 6 8.15 -5.73 -2.06
C GLY A 6 7.10 -6.41 -2.94
N LYS A 7 7.16 -7.74 -2.98
CA LYS A 7 6.11 -8.56 -3.59
C LYS A 7 4.88 -8.54 -2.71
N GLN A 8 3.74 -8.15 -3.30
CA GLN A 8 2.52 -7.97 -2.53
C GLN A 8 1.74 -9.28 -2.41
N LEU A 9 1.27 -9.58 -1.19
CA LEU A 9 0.37 -10.70 -0.96
C LEU A 9 -1.01 -10.36 -1.52
N ASN A 10 -1.37 -10.98 -2.63
CA ASN A 10 -2.72 -10.91 -3.16
C ASN A 10 -3.50 -12.19 -2.83
N THR A 11 -4.60 -12.02 -2.10
CA THR A 11 -5.47 -13.11 -1.69
C THR A 11 -6.80 -13.13 -2.44
N LEU A 12 -6.94 -12.24 -3.43
CA LEU A 12 -8.16 -12.13 -4.21
C LEU A 12 -8.17 -13.19 -5.33
N SER A 13 -9.29 -13.88 -5.44
CA SER A 13 -9.65 -14.63 -6.62
C SER A 13 -10.36 -13.73 -7.65
N TYR A 14 -10.55 -14.27 -8.83
CA TYR A 14 -11.39 -13.60 -9.85
C TYR A 14 -12.78 -13.26 -9.33
N ASN A 15 -13.40 -14.20 -8.62
CA ASN A 15 -14.76 -14.02 -8.12
C ASN A 15 -14.86 -12.92 -7.05
N ASP A 16 -13.76 -12.67 -6.32
CA ASP A 16 -13.70 -11.57 -5.37
C ASP A 16 -13.51 -10.21 -6.07
N LEU A 17 -12.71 -10.17 -7.13
CA LEU A 17 -12.38 -8.92 -7.84
C LEU A 17 -13.49 -8.48 -8.79
N LYS A 18 -14.16 -9.42 -9.47
CA LYS A 18 -15.20 -9.11 -10.45
C LYS A 18 -16.30 -8.17 -9.93
N PRO A 19 -16.91 -8.39 -8.75
CA PRO A 19 -17.91 -7.47 -8.20
C PRO A 19 -17.39 -6.06 -7.94
N ILE A 20 -16.11 -5.94 -7.59
CA ILE A 20 -15.45 -4.64 -7.36
C ILE A 20 -15.34 -3.88 -8.68
N LEU A 21 -14.84 -4.53 -9.72
CA LEU A 21 -14.73 -3.94 -11.06
C LEU A 21 -16.10 -3.54 -11.62
N ASP A 22 -17.13 -4.39 -11.42
CA ASP A 22 -18.51 -4.09 -11.81
C ASP A 22 -19.06 -2.86 -11.09
N LYS A 23 -18.90 -2.81 -9.77
CA LYS A 23 -19.38 -1.71 -8.93
C LYS A 23 -18.81 -0.37 -9.34
N TYR A 24 -17.53 -0.32 -9.67
CA TYR A 24 -16.81 0.92 -10.02
C TYR A 24 -16.75 1.16 -11.53
N GLN A 25 -17.46 0.36 -12.35
CA GLN A 25 -17.53 0.48 -13.82
C GLN A 25 -16.14 0.49 -14.49
N ILE A 26 -15.19 -0.24 -13.90
CA ILE A 26 -13.83 -0.33 -14.44
C ILE A 26 -13.88 -1.19 -15.71
N ASP A 27 -13.21 -0.71 -16.78
CA ASP A 27 -13.14 -1.43 -18.05
C ASP A 27 -12.51 -2.81 -17.84
N LYS A 28 -13.30 -3.83 -18.21
CA LYS A 28 -12.92 -5.23 -18.03
C LYS A 28 -12.12 -5.80 -19.20
N THR A 29 -11.84 -5.01 -20.23
CA THR A 29 -11.15 -5.50 -21.42
C THR A 29 -9.74 -5.97 -21.05
N ASN A 30 -9.01 -5.17 -20.29
CA ASN A 30 -7.71 -5.55 -19.75
C ASN A 30 -7.79 -6.75 -18.81
N PHE A 31 -8.85 -6.83 -18.03
CA PHE A 31 -9.10 -7.91 -17.10
C PHE A 31 -9.33 -9.26 -17.79
N LYS A 32 -10.15 -9.33 -18.84
CA LYS A 32 -10.39 -10.56 -19.59
C LYS A 32 -9.11 -11.14 -20.19
N ASN A 33 -8.21 -10.28 -20.67
CA ASN A 33 -6.93 -10.67 -21.27
C ASN A 33 -5.88 -11.06 -20.22
N ALA A 34 -5.88 -10.38 -19.08
CA ALA A 34 -4.96 -10.68 -17.98
C ALA A 34 -5.32 -11.97 -17.22
N TYR A 35 -6.59 -12.34 -17.24
CA TYR A 35 -7.14 -13.32 -16.30
C TYR A 35 -6.90 -14.78 -16.68
N LYS A 36 -7.09 -15.16 -17.95
CA LYS A 36 -7.15 -16.58 -18.34
C LYS A 36 -5.85 -17.35 -18.14
N ASP A 37 -4.71 -16.67 -18.22
CA ASP A 37 -3.39 -17.32 -18.23
C ASP A 37 -2.48 -16.95 -17.04
N LYS A 38 -2.97 -16.12 -16.11
CA LYS A 38 -2.13 -15.48 -15.07
C LYS A 38 -2.63 -15.69 -13.65
N LEU A 39 -3.38 -16.75 -13.42
CA LEU A 39 -3.63 -17.23 -12.06
C LEU A 39 -2.43 -17.98 -11.54
N ALA A 40 -2.21 -17.89 -10.24
CA ALA A 40 -1.20 -18.69 -9.57
C ALA A 40 -1.47 -20.18 -9.78
N LYS A 41 -0.51 -20.87 -10.37
CA LYS A 41 -0.55 -22.30 -10.63
C LYS A 41 -0.02 -23.14 -9.46
N ASP A 42 0.59 -22.49 -8.50
CA ASP A 42 1.15 -23.04 -7.29
C ASP A 42 0.81 -22.15 -6.07
N SER A 43 1.04 -22.68 -4.88
CA SER A 43 0.92 -21.91 -3.65
C SER A 43 2.31 -21.53 -3.16
N THR A 44 2.46 -20.29 -2.76
CA THR A 44 3.67 -19.78 -2.11
C THR A 44 3.30 -18.98 -0.86
N THR A 45 4.30 -18.39 -0.19
CA THR A 45 4.05 -17.48 0.95
C THR A 45 3.29 -16.22 0.53
N ARG A 46 3.30 -15.86 -0.77
CA ARG A 46 2.73 -14.62 -1.31
C ARG A 46 1.43 -14.78 -2.08
N HIS A 47 1.07 -15.98 -2.46
CA HIS A 47 -0.21 -16.26 -3.12
C HIS A 47 -0.64 -17.71 -2.89
N SER A 48 -1.92 -17.95 -3.02
CA SER A 48 -2.51 -19.29 -3.02
C SER A 48 -2.93 -19.69 -4.43
N LEU A 49 -3.00 -20.98 -4.68
CA LEU A 49 -3.47 -21.52 -5.95
C LEU A 49 -4.80 -20.88 -6.38
N GLY A 50 -4.86 -20.40 -7.60
CA GLY A 50 -6.04 -19.74 -8.18
C GLY A 50 -6.22 -18.26 -7.79
N ASN A 51 -5.35 -17.69 -6.97
CA ASN A 51 -5.35 -16.27 -6.71
C ASN A 51 -4.69 -15.48 -7.84
N ILE A 52 -5.06 -14.22 -7.97
CA ILE A 52 -4.51 -13.31 -8.96
C ILE A 52 -3.12 -12.86 -8.49
N TYR A 53 -2.13 -12.89 -9.38
CA TYR A 53 -0.82 -12.29 -9.08
C TYR A 53 -0.93 -10.78 -8.86
N ASP A 54 -0.06 -10.21 -8.03
CA ASP A 54 -0.06 -8.77 -7.72
C ASP A 54 0.06 -7.88 -8.97
N HIS A 55 0.97 -8.18 -9.91
CA HIS A 55 1.11 -7.42 -11.15
C HIS A 55 -0.16 -7.49 -12.00
N VAL A 56 -0.84 -8.65 -12.05
CA VAL A 56 -2.10 -8.82 -12.76
C VAL A 56 -3.22 -8.01 -12.09
N PHE A 57 -3.24 -7.96 -10.76
CA PHE A 57 -4.17 -7.13 -10.02
C PHE A 57 -4.07 -5.66 -10.46
N TYR A 58 -2.87 -5.09 -10.49
CA TYR A 58 -2.69 -3.70 -10.90
C TYR A 58 -3.05 -3.48 -12.37
N GLN A 59 -2.72 -4.42 -13.25
CA GLN A 59 -3.05 -4.36 -14.67
C GLN A 59 -4.56 -4.46 -14.94
N CYS A 60 -5.37 -4.93 -14.00
CA CYS A 60 -6.82 -4.87 -14.12
C CYS A 60 -7.37 -3.44 -14.07
N PHE A 61 -6.63 -2.49 -13.48
CA PHE A 61 -7.08 -1.10 -13.32
C PHE A 61 -6.47 -0.16 -14.36
N SER A 62 -5.34 -0.51 -14.96
CA SER A 62 -4.69 0.32 -15.98
C SER A 62 -3.64 -0.48 -16.75
N ASP A 63 -3.35 -0.06 -17.99
CA ASP A 63 -2.18 -0.54 -18.75
C ASP A 63 -0.89 -0.01 -18.14
N CYS A 64 -0.47 -0.59 -17.03
CA CYS A 64 0.74 -0.16 -16.35
C CYS A 64 1.93 -1.09 -16.65
N ASN A 65 3.08 -0.48 -16.90
CA ASN A 65 4.36 -1.18 -16.82
C ASN A 65 4.68 -1.38 -15.34
N TYR A 66 4.60 -2.62 -14.89
CA TYR A 66 4.83 -3.01 -13.51
C TYR A 66 6.30 -3.32 -13.25
N THR A 67 6.85 -2.77 -12.18
CA THR A 67 8.17 -3.10 -11.64
C THR A 67 8.02 -3.50 -10.18
N CYS A 68 8.61 -4.63 -9.79
CA CYS A 68 8.73 -5.02 -8.39
C CYS A 68 10.15 -4.72 -7.92
N ALA A 69 10.29 -4.01 -6.81
CA ALA A 69 11.56 -3.74 -6.15
C ALA A 69 11.66 -4.45 -4.81
N ASP A 70 12.79 -5.07 -4.54
CA ASP A 70 13.09 -5.73 -3.27
C ASP A 70 14.59 -5.72 -3.01
N ILE A 71 15.00 -6.12 -1.81
CA ILE A 71 16.41 -6.31 -1.45
C ILE A 71 17.02 -7.55 -2.14
N SER A 72 16.18 -8.52 -2.50
CA SER A 72 16.58 -9.76 -3.17
C SER A 72 15.63 -10.11 -4.32
N ASP A 73 16.08 -11.02 -5.18
CA ASP A 73 15.28 -11.54 -6.30
C ASP A 73 14.42 -12.77 -5.93
N TYR A 74 14.44 -13.18 -4.68
CA TYR A 74 13.78 -14.40 -4.18
C TYR A 74 12.29 -14.50 -4.59
N GLU A 75 11.58 -13.38 -4.62
CA GLU A 75 10.18 -13.31 -5.02
C GLU A 75 9.98 -12.75 -6.44
N GLY A 76 11.03 -12.74 -7.25
CA GLY A 76 10.99 -12.28 -8.64
C GLY A 76 11.01 -10.76 -8.80
N ALA A 77 11.61 -10.05 -7.84
CA ALA A 77 11.86 -8.62 -7.98
C ALA A 77 12.81 -8.35 -9.15
N THR A 78 12.51 -7.32 -9.92
CA THR A 78 13.30 -6.91 -11.10
C THR A 78 14.19 -5.70 -10.83
N LEU A 79 13.91 -4.94 -9.76
CA LEU A 79 14.75 -3.86 -9.26
C LEU A 79 15.29 -4.26 -7.89
N LEU A 80 16.57 -4.62 -7.81
CA LEU A 80 17.21 -5.01 -6.57
C LEU A 80 17.83 -3.79 -5.89
N HIS A 81 17.34 -3.46 -4.69
CA HIS A 81 17.84 -2.32 -3.91
C HIS A 81 17.47 -2.44 -2.44
N ASP A 82 18.45 -2.14 -1.59
CA ASP A 82 18.22 -1.93 -0.15
C ASP A 82 17.69 -0.50 0.07
N PHE A 83 16.40 -0.36 0.30
CA PHE A 83 15.73 0.94 0.46
C PHE A 83 16.13 1.70 1.72
N SER A 84 16.90 1.10 2.62
CA SER A 84 17.58 1.81 3.72
C SER A 84 18.82 2.59 3.24
N LYS A 85 19.19 2.48 1.96
CA LYS A 85 20.29 3.20 1.33
C LYS A 85 19.79 4.13 0.23
N PRO A 86 20.49 5.26 -0.05
CA PRO A 86 20.08 6.18 -1.11
C PRO A 86 19.97 5.51 -2.48
N ILE A 87 18.86 5.74 -3.15
CA ILE A 87 18.61 5.21 -4.50
C ILE A 87 19.43 5.98 -5.56
N SER A 88 19.89 5.27 -6.58
CA SER A 88 20.61 5.89 -7.70
C SER A 88 19.74 6.89 -8.46
N LYS A 89 20.33 8.03 -8.85
CA LYS A 89 19.66 9.09 -9.62
C LYS A 89 19.04 8.62 -10.94
N LYS A 90 19.52 7.51 -11.50
CA LYS A 90 18.93 6.91 -12.72
C LYS A 90 17.46 6.48 -12.53
N TYR A 91 17.00 6.32 -11.29
CA TYR A 91 15.61 5.95 -10.95
C TYR A 91 14.72 7.15 -10.60
N TYR A 92 15.26 8.38 -10.57
CA TYR A 92 14.48 9.58 -10.23
C TYR A 92 13.42 9.88 -11.29
N ASN A 93 12.24 10.29 -10.86
CA ASN A 93 11.11 10.69 -11.70
C ASN A 93 10.72 9.62 -12.75
N LYS A 94 10.71 8.34 -12.37
CA LYS A 94 10.43 7.21 -13.28
C LYS A 94 9.01 6.69 -13.17
N TYR A 95 8.39 6.80 -11.99
CA TYR A 95 7.15 6.11 -11.70
C TYR A 95 5.98 7.08 -11.54
N ASP A 96 4.86 6.75 -12.15
CA ASP A 96 3.59 7.49 -12.03
C ASP A 96 2.88 7.10 -10.73
N SER A 97 3.08 5.86 -10.30
CA SER A 97 2.53 5.34 -9.05
C SER A 97 3.54 4.47 -8.33
N ILE A 98 3.60 4.60 -7.00
CA ILE A 98 4.39 3.73 -6.12
C ILE A 98 3.44 3.14 -5.09
N VAL A 99 3.51 1.83 -4.88
CA VAL A 99 2.78 1.13 -3.83
C VAL A 99 3.76 0.50 -2.86
N ASN A 100 3.51 0.71 -1.58
CA ASN A 100 4.25 0.15 -0.47
C ASN A 100 3.26 -0.37 0.56
N PHE A 101 3.09 -1.68 0.59
CA PHE A 101 2.18 -2.34 1.48
C PHE A 101 2.97 -3.23 2.45
N SER A 102 3.26 -2.66 3.64
CA SER A 102 3.96 -3.35 4.74
C SER A 102 5.39 -3.80 4.38
N SER A 103 6.15 -2.93 3.68
CA SER A 103 7.59 -3.13 3.47
C SER A 103 8.42 -2.19 4.34
N MET A 104 7.93 -0.96 4.55
CA MET A 104 8.64 0.05 5.33
C MET A 104 8.66 -0.28 6.83
N ASP A 105 7.66 -0.99 7.34
CA ASP A 105 7.60 -1.43 8.74
C ASP A 105 8.68 -2.48 9.10
N ASN A 106 9.33 -3.08 8.09
CA ASN A 106 10.45 -4.00 8.24
C ASN A 106 11.82 -3.35 7.98
N MET A 107 11.91 -2.01 7.98
CA MET A 107 13.15 -1.27 7.74
C MET A 107 13.50 -0.40 8.94
N PHE A 108 14.82 -0.36 9.28
CA PHE A 108 15.32 0.48 10.38
C PHE A 108 15.49 1.95 9.98
N ASP A 109 15.56 2.28 8.69
CA ASP A 109 15.65 3.66 8.20
C ASP A 109 14.46 4.02 7.28
N PRO A 110 13.28 4.28 7.87
CA PRO A 110 12.11 4.67 7.11
C PRO A 110 12.23 6.06 6.47
N VAL A 111 13.11 6.93 6.99
CA VAL A 111 13.33 8.27 6.42
C VAL A 111 14.02 8.17 5.07
N THR A 112 15.05 7.34 4.95
CA THR A 112 15.71 7.09 3.66
C THR A 112 14.76 6.42 2.67
N PHE A 113 13.92 5.49 3.12
CA PHE A 113 12.86 4.90 2.30
C PHE A 113 11.93 5.97 1.71
N LEU A 114 11.39 6.87 2.54
CA LEU A 114 10.49 7.94 2.10
C LEU A 114 11.18 8.93 1.13
N LYS A 115 12.46 9.25 1.37
CA LYS A 115 13.26 10.07 0.44
C LYS A 115 13.43 9.38 -0.91
N ASN A 116 13.80 8.09 -0.91
CA ASN A 116 13.96 7.30 -2.13
C ASN A 116 12.69 7.28 -2.96
N THR A 117 11.57 6.91 -2.35
CA THR A 117 10.27 6.83 -3.04
C THR A 117 9.81 8.20 -3.55
N SER A 118 10.06 9.27 -2.78
CA SER A 118 9.78 10.65 -3.21
C SER A 118 10.60 11.06 -4.44
N HIS A 119 11.88 10.65 -4.51
CA HIS A 119 12.72 10.91 -5.67
C HIS A 119 12.33 10.09 -6.90
N MET A 120 11.92 8.83 -6.69
CA MET A 120 11.53 7.93 -7.77
C MET A 120 10.19 8.32 -8.40
N LEU A 121 9.31 8.96 -7.64
CA LEU A 121 8.00 9.38 -8.09
C LEU A 121 8.10 10.59 -9.03
N LYS A 122 7.37 10.56 -10.14
CA LYS A 122 7.22 11.70 -11.05
C LYS A 122 6.43 12.82 -10.39
N ASP A 123 6.52 14.02 -10.93
CA ASP A 123 5.60 15.10 -10.61
C ASP A 123 4.16 14.68 -10.97
N ASN A 124 3.18 15.02 -10.15
CA ASN A 124 1.79 14.56 -10.17
C ASN A 124 1.63 13.03 -9.99
N GLY A 125 2.69 12.32 -9.70
CA GLY A 125 2.63 10.90 -9.35
C GLY A 125 2.10 10.68 -7.94
N ARG A 126 1.57 9.48 -7.66
CA ARG A 126 0.98 9.12 -6.37
C ARG A 126 1.70 7.98 -5.70
N ILE A 127 1.85 8.10 -4.40
CA ILE A 127 2.34 7.02 -3.55
C ILE A 127 1.23 6.53 -2.62
N PHE A 128 1.17 5.22 -2.47
CA PHE A 128 0.19 4.52 -1.64
C PHE A 128 0.94 3.70 -0.59
N HIS A 129 0.58 3.90 0.67
CA HIS A 129 1.08 3.10 1.78
C HIS A 129 -0.04 2.31 2.43
N LEU A 130 0.27 1.12 2.87
CA LEU A 130 -0.50 0.35 3.85
C LEU A 130 0.51 -0.20 4.85
N GLU A 131 0.52 0.37 6.05
CA GLU A 131 1.49 0.04 7.09
C GLU A 131 0.79 -0.36 8.38
N VAL A 132 1.51 -1.00 9.28
CA VAL A 132 0.96 -1.36 10.59
C VAL A 132 0.93 -0.14 11.51
N ALA A 133 -0.20 0.06 12.18
CA ALA A 133 -0.42 1.12 13.18
C ALA A 133 -0.63 0.56 14.60
N GLY A 134 -0.79 -0.74 14.73
CA GLY A 134 -0.93 -1.46 15.99
C GLY A 134 -0.02 -2.68 16.03
N HIS A 135 -0.03 -3.39 17.16
CA HIS A 135 0.83 -4.57 17.33
C HIS A 135 0.61 -5.60 16.21
N TYR A 136 1.68 -5.90 15.50
CA TYR A 136 1.71 -6.91 14.44
C TYR A 136 3.02 -7.73 14.55
N PRO A 137 2.95 -9.04 14.74
CA PRO A 137 4.14 -9.89 14.80
C PRO A 137 4.95 -9.79 13.52
N GLY A 138 6.25 -9.51 13.63
CA GLY A 138 7.15 -9.40 12.50
C GLY A 138 7.44 -7.98 12.01
N ALA A 139 6.61 -6.98 12.39
CA ALA A 139 6.93 -5.58 12.11
C ALA A 139 7.95 -5.03 13.11
N TYR A 140 8.95 -4.31 12.62
CA TYR A 140 9.92 -3.62 13.49
C TYR A 140 9.40 -2.26 13.96
N LEU A 141 8.64 -1.59 13.11
CA LEU A 141 8.10 -0.25 13.35
C LEU A 141 6.59 -0.23 13.19
N MET A 142 5.95 0.60 13.99
CA MET A 142 4.53 0.94 13.86
C MET A 142 4.41 2.44 13.59
N TYR A 143 3.47 2.82 12.74
CA TYR A 143 3.35 4.20 12.29
C TYR A 143 2.07 4.86 12.81
N THR A 144 2.15 6.18 13.00
CA THR A 144 0.99 7.02 13.30
C THR A 144 0.53 7.78 12.05
N PRO A 145 -0.73 8.21 11.99
CA PRO A 145 -1.22 9.07 10.91
C PRO A 145 -0.40 10.34 10.73
N GLU A 146 0.03 10.94 11.86
CA GLU A 146 0.83 12.17 11.88
C GLU A 146 2.17 12.02 11.16
N TYR A 147 2.77 10.84 11.24
CA TYR A 147 4.07 10.57 10.62
C TYR A 147 4.00 10.77 9.09
N PHE A 148 3.02 10.16 8.44
CA PHE A 148 2.85 10.30 6.99
C PHE A 148 2.35 11.67 6.60
N PHE A 149 1.32 12.18 7.32
CA PHE A 149 0.76 13.49 7.01
C PHE A 149 1.82 14.58 7.10
N SER A 150 2.60 14.62 8.20
CA SER A 150 3.64 15.64 8.41
C SER A 150 4.76 15.51 7.40
N TYR A 151 5.21 14.28 7.11
CA TYR A 151 6.26 14.08 6.11
C TYR A 151 5.85 14.63 4.75
N TYR A 152 4.68 14.27 4.25
CA TYR A 152 4.23 14.69 2.92
C TYR A 152 3.89 16.17 2.86
N ALA A 153 3.28 16.73 3.91
CA ALA A 153 3.00 18.17 3.99
C ALA A 153 4.28 19.02 3.94
N MET A 154 5.37 18.53 4.54
CA MET A 154 6.66 19.25 4.59
C MET A 154 7.55 18.99 3.36
N ASN A 155 7.26 18.01 2.51
CA ASN A 155 8.12 17.57 1.42
C ASN A 155 7.53 17.78 0.02
N ASN A 156 6.79 18.87 -0.15
CA ASN A 156 6.23 19.28 -1.47
C ASN A 156 5.26 18.25 -2.08
N PHE A 157 4.46 17.62 -1.24
CA PHE A 157 3.31 16.81 -1.65
C PHE A 157 2.01 17.57 -1.43
N MET A 158 0.99 17.19 -2.15
CA MET A 158 -0.37 17.69 -2.01
C MET A 158 -1.35 16.52 -1.90
N ASP A 159 -2.60 16.82 -1.58
CA ASP A 159 -3.70 15.83 -1.49
C ASP A 159 -3.33 14.62 -0.62
N CYS A 160 -2.61 14.85 0.49
CA CYS A 160 -2.26 13.78 1.42
C CYS A 160 -3.50 13.37 2.22
N LYS A 161 -3.94 12.13 2.04
CA LYS A 161 -5.05 11.51 2.76
C LYS A 161 -4.53 10.35 3.58
N VAL A 162 -4.87 10.35 4.85
CA VAL A 162 -4.47 9.29 5.77
C VAL A 162 -5.71 8.69 6.45
N TYR A 163 -5.73 7.37 6.55
CA TYR A 163 -6.83 6.62 7.12
C TYR A 163 -6.30 5.59 8.11
N LEU A 164 -7.05 5.38 9.20
CA LEU A 164 -6.87 4.24 10.09
C LEU A 164 -7.88 3.17 9.75
N CYS A 165 -7.40 1.94 9.55
CA CYS A 165 -8.20 0.76 9.29
C CYS A 165 -8.13 -0.14 10.51
N VAL A 166 -9.23 -0.26 11.23
CA VAL A 166 -9.35 -1.04 12.47
C VAL A 166 -10.14 -2.31 12.19
N THR A 167 -9.57 -3.46 12.53
CA THR A 167 -10.31 -4.74 12.40
C THR A 167 -11.43 -4.82 13.41
N ARG A 168 -12.65 -5.14 12.95
CA ARG A 168 -13.74 -5.58 13.82
C ARG A 168 -13.61 -7.07 14.09
N GLY A 169 -13.37 -7.38 15.36
CA GLY A 169 -13.04 -8.69 15.86
C GLY A 169 -14.00 -9.83 15.51
N ASP A 170 -13.52 -10.86 14.99
CA ASP A 170 -13.76 -12.25 15.27
C ASP A 170 -12.44 -12.97 15.03
N LYS A 171 -11.79 -13.34 16.10
CA LYS A 171 -10.46 -13.99 16.08
C LYS A 171 -10.43 -15.25 15.22
N ASN A 172 -11.60 -15.87 15.04
CA ASN A 172 -11.74 -17.14 14.35
C ASN A 172 -11.99 -17.00 12.84
N LYS A 173 -12.25 -15.78 12.33
CA LYS A 173 -12.41 -15.58 10.90
C LYS A 173 -11.07 -15.42 10.21
N ASN A 174 -10.93 -16.08 9.07
CA ASN A 174 -9.83 -15.85 8.15
C ASN A 174 -9.60 -14.34 8.00
N ARG A 175 -8.36 -13.88 8.27
CA ARG A 175 -7.99 -12.45 8.29
C ARG A 175 -8.43 -11.68 7.03
N PHE A 176 -8.59 -12.37 5.90
CA PHE A 176 -9.03 -11.80 4.62
C PHE A 176 -10.56 -11.60 4.50
N LYS A 177 -11.33 -12.16 5.42
CA LYS A 177 -12.78 -11.95 5.51
C LYS A 177 -13.19 -11.03 6.67
N ARG A 178 -12.22 -10.41 7.34
CA ARG A 178 -12.48 -9.48 8.43
C ARG A 178 -13.10 -8.18 7.88
N LYS A 179 -14.02 -7.63 8.65
CA LYS A 179 -14.54 -6.28 8.39
C LYS A 179 -13.59 -5.26 9.00
N TYR A 180 -13.43 -4.16 8.30
CA TYR A 180 -12.63 -3.03 8.77
C TYR A 180 -13.52 -1.80 8.94
N ASP A 181 -13.30 -1.07 10.02
CA ASP A 181 -13.74 0.32 10.14
C ASP A 181 -12.63 1.21 9.64
N ILE A 182 -12.98 2.15 8.77
CA ILE A 182 -12.02 3.07 8.18
C ILE A 182 -12.32 4.47 8.70
N PHE A 183 -11.34 5.06 9.37
CA PHE A 183 -11.42 6.41 9.94
C PHE A 183 -10.49 7.33 9.18
N SER A 184 -11.02 8.44 8.67
CA SER A 184 -10.22 9.51 8.05
C SER A 184 -9.45 10.26 9.13
N TYR A 185 -8.16 10.44 8.96
CA TYR A 185 -7.36 11.30 9.85
C TYR A 185 -7.49 12.76 9.43
N SER A 186 -7.61 13.64 10.43
CA SER A 186 -7.53 15.09 10.25
C SER A 186 -6.59 15.70 11.27
N PRO A 187 -5.58 16.52 10.86
CA PRO A 187 -4.70 17.20 11.79
C PRO A 187 -5.45 18.27 12.63
N TYR A 188 -6.67 18.61 12.24
CA TYR A 188 -7.51 19.63 12.90
C TYR A 188 -8.54 19.04 13.85
N TYR A 189 -8.36 17.82 14.30
CA TYR A 189 -9.32 17.08 15.14
C TYR A 189 -9.78 17.84 16.40
N LYS A 190 -8.99 18.76 16.94
CA LYS A 190 -9.37 19.58 18.10
C LYS A 190 -10.61 20.47 17.88
N LYS A 191 -10.99 20.70 16.64
CA LYS A 191 -12.18 21.49 16.26
C LYS A 191 -13.41 20.64 16.02
N ASP A 192 -13.25 19.34 15.84
CA ASP A 192 -14.36 18.43 15.60
C ASP A 192 -14.82 17.77 16.88
N LYS A 193 -15.98 18.19 17.40
CA LYS A 193 -16.59 17.64 18.62
C LYS A 193 -16.99 16.16 18.48
N ASN A 194 -17.09 15.66 17.25
CA ASN A 194 -17.46 14.28 16.96
C ASN A 194 -16.23 13.35 16.85
N PHE A 195 -15.04 13.89 16.97
CA PHE A 195 -13.81 13.09 16.95
C PHE A 195 -13.66 12.37 18.31
N HIS A 196 -14.15 11.15 18.36
CA HIS A 196 -13.88 10.27 19.49
C HIS A 196 -12.43 9.80 19.41
N HIS A 197 -11.65 10.13 20.43
CA HIS A 197 -10.30 9.61 20.57
C HIS A 197 -10.33 8.08 20.53
N LEU A 198 -9.64 7.48 19.56
CA LEU A 198 -9.39 6.04 19.56
C LEU A 198 -8.73 5.57 20.88
N GLY A 199 -8.01 6.48 21.55
CA GLY A 199 -7.39 6.24 22.86
C GLY A 199 -8.35 6.17 24.05
N SER A 200 -9.64 6.48 23.88
CA SER A 200 -10.63 6.31 24.95
C SER A 200 -11.25 4.91 25.00
N THR A 201 -11.02 4.08 24.00
CA THR A 201 -11.43 2.69 24.03
C THR A 201 -10.48 1.89 24.90
N ARG A 202 -11.00 1.28 25.97
CA ARG A 202 -10.23 0.44 26.91
C ARG A 202 -9.65 -0.83 26.27
N THR A 203 -9.97 -1.12 25.02
CA THR A 203 -9.48 -2.27 24.26
C THR A 203 -8.66 -1.77 23.08
N ILE A 204 -7.36 -2.05 23.09
CA ILE A 204 -6.50 -1.84 21.94
C ILE A 204 -6.97 -2.84 20.86
N PRO A 205 -7.36 -2.38 19.65
CA PRO A 205 -7.73 -3.27 18.58
C PRO A 205 -6.55 -4.21 18.26
N GLU A 206 -6.83 -5.48 18.02
CA GLU A 206 -5.78 -6.48 17.81
C GLU A 206 -4.91 -6.19 16.58
N THR A 207 -5.50 -5.55 15.59
CA THR A 207 -4.77 -5.17 14.37
C THR A 207 -5.30 -3.85 13.85
N MET A 208 -4.41 -2.90 13.72
CA MET A 208 -4.67 -1.63 13.05
C MET A 208 -3.69 -1.46 11.90
N TYR A 209 -4.22 -1.04 10.76
CA TYR A 209 -3.43 -0.60 9.62
C TYR A 209 -3.63 0.88 9.37
N LEU A 210 -2.61 1.49 8.84
CA LEU A 210 -2.64 2.85 8.37
C LEU A 210 -2.53 2.83 6.85
N MET A 211 -3.47 3.51 6.18
CA MET A 211 -3.40 3.78 4.75
C MET A 211 -3.06 5.24 4.54
N ALA A 212 -2.05 5.53 3.72
CA ALA A 212 -1.72 6.88 3.32
C ALA A 212 -1.60 6.98 1.80
N VAL A 213 -2.17 8.04 1.24
CA VAL A 213 -2.06 8.37 -0.19
C VAL A 213 -1.62 9.82 -0.29
N ALA A 214 -0.57 10.07 -1.07
CA ALA A 214 -0.09 11.42 -1.31
C ALA A 214 0.31 11.61 -2.77
N GLU A 215 0.06 12.81 -3.29
CA GLU A 215 0.41 13.21 -4.65
C GLU A 215 1.59 14.19 -4.61
N LYS A 216 2.64 13.90 -5.39
CA LYS A 216 3.80 14.78 -5.49
C LYS A 216 3.43 16.03 -6.29
N LYS A 217 3.63 17.20 -5.70
CA LYS A 217 3.36 18.48 -6.37
C LYS A 217 4.32 18.67 -7.55
N LYS A 218 3.81 19.17 -8.66
CA LYS A 218 4.62 19.59 -9.80
C LYS A 218 5.57 20.70 -9.35
N LYS A 219 6.82 20.58 -9.69
CA LYS A 219 7.78 21.69 -9.52
C LYS A 219 7.40 22.83 -10.47
N SER A 220 7.19 24.00 -9.90
CA SER A 220 6.97 25.24 -10.65
C SER A 220 8.26 25.70 -11.34
#